data_71d68e0f9bb6630534f50b356244f044
#
_entry.id   71d68e0f9bb6630534f50b356244f044
#
_cell.length_a   1.000
_cell.length_b   1.000
_cell.length_c   1.000
_cell.angle_alpha   90.00
_cell.angle_beta   90.00
_cell.angle_gamma   90.00
#
_symmetry.space_group_name_H-M   'P 1'
#
loop_
_entity.id
_entity.type
_entity.pdbx_description
1 polymer ?
#
loop_
_entity_poly.entity_id
_entity_poly.type
_entity_poly.pdbx_seq_one_letter_code
_entity_poly.pdbx_strand_id
1 'polypeptide(L)'
;MERGGTVATVVQFSSPGTVELVECSPATLTPGMVRVRTWYSGVSAGTELTAYRGSNPYVTKHWDTEQRLFVDGAPSFAYPVAGWGYSEVGEVVELGPEASGLQVGDVVYGIWGHRSEAVVAADRLAAQKLPAGVDPLHGVFFRVGAIALNAVLAADVQLGDRLVVFGQGVIGLLATRLAVLSGAHVAAVDGIRRRRELAAGFGAEATWDVAPEGGVGALARQWCGGGADAAIELSGNYRALHEAIRSVATEGTVVASGFYQGGADALRLGEEFHHNRVRIVASQIGGTPVRLGDRWNHARLLRVFGEQLSRGTIQPGPLVTDIVDADQVGAVFAKLDAGDPDTLQVVLRFDAPEGGRQ
;
A
#
# COMPACT_ATOMS: atom_id res chain seq x y z
N MET A 1 -29.31 28.14 17.12
CA MET A 1 -29.47 27.06 16.14
C MET A 1 -28.44 26.02 16.49
N GLU A 2 -28.87 24.96 17.15
CA GLU A 2 -28.04 23.77 17.33
C GLU A 2 -27.69 23.24 15.94
N ARG A 3 -26.40 23.20 15.61
CA ARG A 3 -25.95 22.45 14.41
C ARG A 3 -26.31 21.00 14.74
N GLY A 4 -27.26 20.43 14.02
CA GLY A 4 -27.56 19.01 14.10
C GLY A 4 -26.25 18.26 14.00
N GLY A 5 -25.90 17.48 15.04
CA GLY A 5 -24.67 16.73 15.11
C GLY A 5 -24.62 15.81 13.89
N THR A 6 -23.63 16.01 13.04
CA THR A 6 -23.35 15.09 11.93
C THR A 6 -23.05 13.74 12.58
N VAL A 7 -23.84 12.73 12.25
CA VAL A 7 -23.64 11.37 12.78
C VAL A 7 -22.34 10.84 12.19
N ALA A 8 -21.42 10.37 13.04
CA ALA A 8 -20.19 9.78 12.57
C ALA A 8 -20.47 8.43 11.90
N THR A 9 -19.71 8.11 10.86
CA THR A 9 -19.85 6.83 10.13
C THR A 9 -18.51 6.10 10.02
N VAL A 10 -18.58 4.78 9.92
CA VAL A 10 -17.41 3.93 9.77
C VAL A 10 -17.70 2.77 8.82
N VAL A 11 -16.74 2.41 7.99
CA VAL A 11 -16.83 1.19 7.17
C VAL A 11 -16.62 -0.02 8.07
N GLN A 12 -17.55 -0.96 7.98
CA GLN A 12 -17.57 -2.19 8.76
C GLN A 12 -17.66 -3.41 7.85
N PHE A 13 -16.78 -4.36 8.04
CA PHE A 13 -16.89 -5.71 7.49
C PHE A 13 -17.73 -6.51 8.47
N SER A 14 -19.02 -6.70 8.15
CA SER A 14 -19.98 -7.34 9.04
C SER A 14 -19.81 -8.86 9.08
N SER A 15 -19.42 -9.45 7.94
CA SER A 15 -19.04 -10.85 7.75
C SER A 15 -18.20 -10.98 6.47
N PRO A 16 -17.59 -12.14 6.20
CA PRO A 16 -16.99 -12.40 4.89
C PRO A 16 -17.99 -12.15 3.75
N GLY A 17 -17.56 -11.37 2.75
CA GLY A 17 -18.35 -10.94 1.60
C GLY A 17 -19.33 -9.79 1.88
N THR A 18 -19.34 -9.23 3.09
CA THR A 18 -20.27 -8.14 3.45
C THR A 18 -19.51 -6.98 4.08
N VAL A 19 -19.61 -5.83 3.44
CA VAL A 19 -19.05 -4.56 3.94
C VAL A 19 -20.06 -3.44 3.73
N GLU A 20 -20.19 -2.56 4.70
CA GLU A 20 -21.19 -1.50 4.73
C GLU A 20 -20.67 -0.28 5.49
N LEU A 21 -21.26 0.88 5.22
CA LEU A 21 -21.06 2.09 6.00
C LEU A 21 -22.12 2.12 7.12
N VAL A 22 -21.66 2.13 8.37
CA VAL A 22 -22.55 2.14 9.55
C VAL A 22 -22.37 3.39 10.38
N GLU A 23 -23.43 3.83 11.03
CA GLU A 23 -23.39 4.90 12.01
C GLU A 23 -22.64 4.45 13.26
N CYS A 24 -21.87 5.37 13.84
CA CYS A 24 -21.17 5.14 15.09
C CYS A 24 -21.21 6.40 15.97
N SER A 25 -21.00 6.20 17.27
CA SER A 25 -20.85 7.34 18.18
C SER A 25 -19.53 8.04 17.92
N PRO A 26 -19.52 9.40 17.84
CA PRO A 26 -18.28 10.16 17.76
C PRO A 26 -17.34 9.83 18.91
N ALA A 27 -16.05 9.66 18.61
CA ALA A 27 -15.05 9.42 19.63
C ALA A 27 -14.89 10.67 20.54
N THR A 28 -14.74 10.46 21.84
CA THR A 28 -14.51 11.55 22.79
C THR A 28 -13.13 12.16 22.59
N LEU A 29 -13.08 13.49 22.46
CA LEU A 29 -11.82 14.22 22.38
C LEU A 29 -11.18 14.32 23.77
N THR A 30 -9.98 13.78 23.91
CA THR A 30 -9.22 13.76 25.16
C THR A 30 -7.97 14.64 25.09
N PRO A 31 -7.30 14.95 26.22
CA PRO A 31 -6.05 15.73 26.20
C PRO A 31 -4.99 15.14 25.26
N GLY A 32 -4.26 16.01 24.56
CA GLY A 32 -3.24 15.63 23.57
C GLY A 32 -3.76 15.12 22.23
N MET A 33 -5.09 15.02 22.06
CA MET A 33 -5.72 14.50 20.84
C MET A 33 -6.30 15.62 19.97
N VAL A 34 -6.48 15.33 18.69
CA VAL A 34 -7.19 16.20 17.73
C VAL A 34 -8.29 15.40 17.04
N ARG A 35 -9.39 16.09 16.69
CA ARG A 35 -10.42 15.53 15.82
C ARG A 35 -10.09 15.87 14.38
N VAL A 36 -10.07 14.83 13.53
CA VAL A 36 -9.89 14.96 12.09
C VAL A 36 -11.18 14.58 11.39
N ARG A 37 -11.65 15.44 10.50
CA ARG A 37 -12.72 15.15 9.54
C ARG A 37 -12.10 14.56 8.29
N THR A 38 -12.44 13.33 7.95
CA THR A 38 -11.90 12.64 6.78
C THR A 38 -12.48 13.23 5.50
N TRP A 39 -11.62 13.55 4.55
CA TRP A 39 -12.00 13.91 3.19
C TRP A 39 -11.96 12.71 2.26
N TYR A 40 -10.83 12.01 2.26
CA TYR A 40 -10.55 10.88 1.38
C TYR A 40 -9.96 9.71 2.15
N SER A 41 -10.32 8.50 1.74
CA SER A 41 -9.73 7.27 2.27
C SER A 41 -9.47 6.28 1.13
N GLY A 42 -8.19 5.94 0.93
CA GLY A 42 -7.75 5.05 -0.15
C GLY A 42 -7.97 3.57 0.21
N VAL A 43 -8.67 2.83 -0.63
CA VAL A 43 -8.88 1.39 -0.46
C VAL A 43 -7.64 0.61 -0.92
N SER A 44 -7.12 -0.24 -0.07
CA SER A 44 -5.98 -1.12 -0.37
C SER A 44 -6.46 -2.53 -0.76
N ALA A 45 -6.72 -2.73 -2.05
CA ALA A 45 -7.28 -3.98 -2.56
C ALA A 45 -6.49 -5.23 -2.11
N GLY A 46 -5.15 -5.19 -2.10
CA GLY A 46 -4.32 -6.34 -1.69
C GLY A 46 -4.54 -6.80 -0.26
N THR A 47 -4.66 -5.88 0.69
CA THR A 47 -4.77 -6.18 2.12
C THR A 47 -6.23 -6.24 2.57
N GLU A 48 -7.05 -5.29 2.14
CA GLU A 48 -8.42 -5.17 2.66
C GLU A 48 -9.37 -6.21 2.09
N LEU A 49 -9.13 -6.68 0.85
CA LEU A 49 -9.84 -7.84 0.31
C LEU A 49 -9.63 -9.11 1.16
N THR A 50 -8.53 -9.22 1.92
CA THR A 50 -8.35 -10.36 2.81
C THR A 50 -9.33 -10.36 3.98
N ALA A 51 -9.68 -9.16 4.49
CA ALA A 51 -10.76 -9.01 5.47
C ALA A 51 -12.13 -9.26 4.81
N TYR A 52 -12.36 -8.71 3.62
CA TYR A 52 -13.59 -8.95 2.87
C TYR A 52 -13.83 -10.44 2.59
N ARG A 53 -12.79 -11.19 2.21
CA ARG A 53 -12.85 -12.64 1.91
C ARG A 53 -12.81 -13.53 3.16
N GLY A 54 -12.50 -13.00 4.34
CA GLY A 54 -12.26 -13.80 5.54
C GLY A 54 -10.98 -14.63 5.50
N SER A 55 -10.02 -14.29 4.63
CA SER A 55 -8.77 -15.04 4.43
C SER A 55 -7.58 -14.43 5.16
N ASN A 56 -7.74 -13.28 5.83
CA ASN A 56 -6.67 -12.67 6.58
C ASN A 56 -6.28 -13.52 7.80
N PRO A 57 -5.01 -13.79 8.04
CA PRO A 57 -4.59 -14.58 9.21
C PRO A 57 -5.13 -14.04 10.54
N TYR A 58 -5.30 -12.74 10.69
CA TYR A 58 -5.85 -12.12 11.91
C TYR A 58 -7.32 -12.47 12.19
N VAL A 59 -8.10 -12.84 11.17
CA VAL A 59 -9.50 -13.25 11.35
C VAL A 59 -9.67 -14.77 11.44
N THR A 60 -8.58 -15.52 11.30
CA THR A 60 -8.57 -16.99 11.40
C THR A 60 -7.70 -17.52 12.55
N LYS A 61 -6.71 -16.74 12.99
CA LYS A 61 -5.73 -17.12 14.01
C LYS A 61 -5.50 -15.98 14.99
N HIS A 62 -4.92 -16.32 16.13
CA HIS A 62 -4.41 -15.35 17.10
C HIS A 62 -2.97 -14.96 16.75
N TRP A 63 -2.67 -13.65 16.70
CA TRP A 63 -1.30 -13.15 16.62
C TRP A 63 -0.76 -12.94 18.04
N ASP A 64 0.12 -13.82 18.47
CA ASP A 64 0.86 -13.66 19.70
C ASP A 64 1.95 -12.59 19.49
N THR A 65 1.79 -11.44 20.13
CA THR A 65 2.71 -10.30 19.98
C THR A 65 4.04 -10.50 20.70
N GLU A 66 4.07 -11.31 21.75
CA GLU A 66 5.28 -11.60 22.53
C GLU A 66 6.16 -12.61 21.77
N GLN A 67 5.57 -13.71 21.31
CA GLN A 67 6.27 -14.74 20.54
C GLN A 67 6.42 -14.39 19.06
N ARG A 68 5.64 -13.44 18.55
CA ARG A 68 5.56 -13.05 17.13
C ARG A 68 5.19 -14.22 16.21
N LEU A 69 4.19 -14.98 16.64
CA LEU A 69 3.68 -16.16 15.93
C LEU A 69 2.16 -16.06 15.74
N PHE A 70 1.68 -16.60 14.64
CA PHE A 70 0.27 -16.93 14.49
C PHE A 70 0.02 -18.30 15.13
N VAL A 71 -0.81 -18.31 16.17
CA VAL A 71 -1.15 -19.52 16.92
C VAL A 71 -2.64 -19.83 16.80
N ASP A 72 -3.01 -21.08 17.03
CA ASP A 72 -4.42 -21.48 17.09
C ASP A 72 -5.06 -20.91 18.36
N GLY A 73 -6.31 -20.44 18.23
CA GLY A 73 -7.04 -19.82 19.33
C GLY A 73 -8.11 -18.85 18.83
N ALA A 74 -8.62 -18.01 19.73
CA ALA A 74 -9.55 -16.97 19.36
C ALA A 74 -8.84 -15.98 18.39
N PRO A 75 -9.43 -15.69 17.20
CA PRO A 75 -8.83 -14.77 16.24
C PRO A 75 -8.50 -13.40 16.85
N SER A 76 -7.41 -12.78 16.38
CA SER A 76 -7.07 -11.41 16.80
C SER A 76 -8.13 -10.39 16.42
N PHE A 77 -8.83 -10.61 15.30
CA PHE A 77 -9.97 -9.82 14.86
C PHE A 77 -11.17 -10.73 14.62
N ALA A 78 -12.30 -10.41 15.26
CA ALA A 78 -13.58 -11.08 15.04
C ALA A 78 -14.53 -10.15 14.27
N TYR A 79 -15.33 -10.71 13.37
CA TYR A 79 -16.40 -9.94 12.74
C TYR A 79 -17.49 -9.58 13.77
N PRO A 80 -18.08 -8.37 13.68
CA PRO A 80 -17.81 -7.31 12.71
C PRO A 80 -16.47 -6.59 12.95
N VAL A 81 -15.72 -6.30 11.88
CA VAL A 81 -14.47 -5.55 11.93
C VAL A 81 -14.73 -4.15 11.40
N ALA A 82 -14.63 -3.12 12.26
CA ALA A 82 -14.88 -1.74 11.89
C ALA A 82 -13.58 -0.92 11.79
N GLY A 83 -13.57 0.04 10.86
CA GLY A 83 -12.47 0.99 10.68
C GLY A 83 -11.17 0.36 10.19
N TRP A 84 -11.26 -0.70 9.40
CA TRP A 84 -10.11 -1.20 8.67
C TRP A 84 -9.79 -0.23 7.52
N GLY A 85 -8.51 0.01 7.26
CA GLY A 85 -8.01 0.99 6.30
C GLY A 85 -6.76 1.67 6.87
N TYR A 86 -5.92 2.20 5.99
CA TYR A 86 -4.65 2.77 6.43
C TYR A 86 -4.09 3.88 5.50
N SER A 87 -4.96 4.55 4.75
CA SER A 87 -4.57 5.55 3.74
C SER A 87 -5.56 6.72 3.72
N GLU A 88 -5.62 7.47 4.82
CA GLU A 88 -6.60 8.53 5.01
C GLU A 88 -5.99 9.91 4.90
N VAL A 89 -6.83 10.86 4.49
CA VAL A 89 -6.56 12.30 4.43
C VAL A 89 -7.76 13.06 4.98
N GLY A 90 -7.52 14.11 5.75
CA GLY A 90 -8.57 14.92 6.33
C GLY A 90 -8.07 16.22 6.93
N GLU A 91 -8.99 16.99 7.47
CA GLU A 91 -8.78 18.30 8.09
C GLU A 91 -8.91 18.19 9.61
N VAL A 92 -7.98 18.81 10.32
CA VAL A 92 -8.10 18.99 11.76
C VAL A 92 -9.22 19.99 12.03
N VAL A 93 -10.30 19.54 12.68
CA VAL A 93 -11.49 20.37 12.95
C VAL A 93 -11.63 20.77 14.41
N GLU A 94 -10.93 20.09 15.34
CA GLU A 94 -11.00 20.39 16.76
C GLU A 94 -9.69 19.95 17.46
N LEU A 95 -9.25 20.74 18.42
CA LEU A 95 -8.08 20.46 19.25
C LEU A 95 -8.54 20.14 20.67
N GLY A 96 -8.10 19.01 21.20
CA GLY A 96 -8.25 18.71 22.61
C GLY A 96 -7.31 19.55 23.50
N PRO A 97 -7.55 19.62 24.80
CA PRO A 97 -6.61 20.25 25.71
C PRO A 97 -5.20 19.68 25.52
N GLU A 98 -4.16 20.52 25.67
CA GLU A 98 -2.75 20.13 25.54
C GLU A 98 -2.31 19.64 24.14
N ALA A 99 -3.20 19.60 23.15
CA ALA A 99 -2.81 19.30 21.78
C ALA A 99 -1.89 20.40 21.23
N SER A 100 -0.77 20.02 20.63
CA SER A 100 0.23 20.95 20.10
C SER A 100 0.76 20.51 18.75
N GLY A 101 1.42 21.44 18.05
CA GLY A 101 2.01 21.15 16.72
C GLY A 101 1.02 21.16 15.54
N LEU A 102 -0.29 21.28 15.84
CA LEU A 102 -1.38 21.36 14.87
C LEU A 102 -2.29 22.56 15.15
N GLN A 103 -3.03 22.98 14.14
CA GLN A 103 -4.08 23.97 14.25
C GLN A 103 -5.33 23.51 13.50
N VAL A 104 -6.51 24.06 13.84
CA VAL A 104 -7.74 23.85 13.06
C VAL A 104 -7.52 24.35 11.63
N GLY A 105 -7.93 23.55 10.65
CA GLY A 105 -7.69 23.81 9.23
C GLY A 105 -6.43 23.13 8.68
N ASP A 106 -5.52 22.59 9.52
CA ASP A 106 -4.40 21.79 9.01
C ASP A 106 -4.92 20.54 8.28
N VAL A 107 -4.45 20.33 7.06
CA VAL A 107 -4.71 19.09 6.32
C VAL A 107 -3.63 18.07 6.68
N VAL A 108 -4.07 16.90 7.06
CA VAL A 108 -3.19 15.82 7.54
C VAL A 108 -3.49 14.51 6.80
N TYR A 109 -2.48 13.65 6.69
CA TYR A 109 -2.63 12.28 6.22
C TYR A 109 -2.24 11.30 7.31
N GLY A 110 -2.76 10.07 7.25
CA GLY A 110 -2.42 9.11 8.31
C GLY A 110 -3.16 7.79 8.22
N ILE A 111 -3.28 7.14 9.38
CA ILE A 111 -3.94 5.87 9.55
C ILE A 111 -4.96 6.02 10.68
N TRP A 112 -6.25 6.03 10.30
CA TRP A 112 -7.36 6.01 11.27
C TRP A 112 -8.56 5.18 10.78
N GLY A 113 -8.42 4.49 9.65
CA GLY A 113 -9.42 3.62 9.06
C GLY A 113 -10.50 4.39 8.29
N HIS A 114 -11.25 3.66 7.47
CA HIS A 114 -12.31 4.26 6.65
C HIS A 114 -13.47 4.74 7.54
N ARG A 115 -13.46 6.01 7.89
CA ARG A 115 -14.50 6.66 8.73
C ARG A 115 -14.61 8.14 8.44
N SER A 116 -15.78 8.72 8.73
CA SER A 116 -16.03 10.15 8.47
C SER A 116 -15.22 11.07 9.39
N GLU A 117 -14.93 10.64 10.62
CA GLU A 117 -14.09 11.38 11.56
C GLU A 117 -13.28 10.46 12.47
N ALA A 118 -12.15 10.95 12.97
CA ALA A 118 -11.31 10.25 13.92
C ALA A 118 -10.75 11.18 14.98
N VAL A 119 -10.48 10.64 16.18
CA VAL A 119 -9.70 11.30 17.23
C VAL A 119 -8.33 10.65 17.27
N VAL A 120 -7.27 11.43 16.99
CA VAL A 120 -5.91 10.95 16.79
C VAL A 120 -4.94 11.78 17.63
N ALA A 121 -3.86 11.18 18.12
CA ALA A 121 -2.82 11.88 18.88
C ALA A 121 -2.16 12.99 18.06
N ALA A 122 -2.11 14.19 18.60
CA ALA A 122 -1.60 15.39 17.93
C ALA A 122 -0.12 15.26 17.57
N ASP A 123 0.71 14.69 18.44
CA ASP A 123 2.14 14.47 18.23
C ASP A 123 2.41 13.55 17.03
N ARG A 124 1.59 12.51 16.86
CA ARG A 124 1.66 11.61 15.71
C ARG A 124 1.35 12.33 14.40
N LEU A 125 0.28 13.14 14.38
CA LEU A 125 -0.17 13.82 13.15
C LEU A 125 0.63 15.09 12.83
N ALA A 126 1.26 15.73 13.81
CA ALA A 126 2.06 16.95 13.56
C ALA A 126 3.18 16.73 12.53
N ALA A 127 3.75 15.51 12.49
CA ALA A 127 4.73 15.11 11.46
C ALA A 127 4.09 14.65 10.14
N GLN A 128 2.77 14.59 10.07
CA GLN A 128 1.99 14.09 8.92
C GLN A 128 1.07 15.17 8.33
N LYS A 129 1.45 16.44 8.46
CA LYS A 129 0.80 17.52 7.70
C LYS A 129 1.03 17.30 6.21
N LEU A 130 -0.03 17.50 5.43
CA LEU A 130 0.09 17.44 3.97
C LEU A 130 1.02 18.57 3.51
N PRO A 131 2.09 18.27 2.73
CA PRO A 131 2.97 19.31 2.24
C PRO A 131 2.25 20.32 1.35
N ALA A 132 2.61 21.59 1.45
CA ALA A 132 2.04 22.64 0.63
C ALA A 132 2.16 22.33 -0.87
N GLY A 133 1.09 22.55 -1.62
CA GLY A 133 1.03 22.30 -3.06
C GLY A 133 0.76 20.84 -3.46
N VAL A 134 0.68 19.91 -2.51
CA VAL A 134 0.23 18.54 -2.77
C VAL A 134 -1.30 18.52 -2.73
N ASP A 135 -1.92 17.99 -3.80
CA ASP A 135 -3.36 17.78 -3.84
C ASP A 135 -3.79 16.87 -2.67
N PRO A 136 -4.80 17.23 -1.87
CA PRO A 136 -5.30 16.39 -0.79
C PRO A 136 -5.67 14.97 -1.22
N LEU A 137 -6.19 14.78 -2.43
CA LEU A 137 -6.46 13.45 -2.99
C LEU A 137 -5.20 12.58 -3.04
N HIS A 138 -4.04 13.18 -3.30
CA HIS A 138 -2.78 12.44 -3.34
C HIS A 138 -2.26 12.07 -1.95
N GLY A 139 -2.84 12.61 -0.88
CA GLY A 139 -2.52 12.24 0.49
C GLY A 139 -2.76 10.76 0.81
N VAL A 140 -3.70 10.10 0.11
CA VAL A 140 -3.96 8.66 0.27
C VAL A 140 -2.77 7.78 -0.16
N PHE A 141 -1.81 8.34 -0.91
CA PHE A 141 -0.66 7.57 -1.39
C PHE A 141 0.54 7.55 -0.42
N PHE A 142 0.54 8.33 0.66
CA PHE A 142 1.71 8.38 1.54
C PHE A 142 2.07 7.03 2.13
N ARG A 143 1.08 6.28 2.63
CA ARG A 143 1.33 4.95 3.22
C ARG A 143 1.76 3.93 2.19
N VAL A 144 1.06 3.82 1.07
CA VAL A 144 1.40 2.87 -0.01
C VAL A 144 2.71 3.24 -0.69
N GLY A 145 3.03 4.54 -0.80
CA GLY A 145 4.32 5.04 -1.27
C GLY A 145 5.47 4.69 -0.33
N ALA A 146 5.26 4.79 0.99
CA ALA A 146 6.23 4.33 1.97
C ALA A 146 6.48 2.82 1.89
N ILE A 147 5.44 2.01 1.64
CA ILE A 147 5.55 0.57 1.39
C ILE A 147 6.39 0.30 0.13
N ALA A 148 6.09 1.00 -0.96
CA ALA A 148 6.83 0.89 -2.22
C ALA A 148 8.31 1.26 -2.04
N LEU A 149 8.59 2.38 -1.36
CA LEU A 149 9.96 2.82 -1.06
C LEU A 149 10.70 1.80 -0.18
N ASN A 150 10.04 1.23 0.82
CA ASN A 150 10.64 0.20 1.67
C ASN A 150 11.03 -1.05 0.87
N ALA A 151 10.22 -1.45 -0.12
CA ALA A 151 10.54 -2.55 -1.01
C ALA A 151 11.77 -2.25 -1.89
N VAL A 152 11.86 -1.06 -2.46
CA VAL A 152 13.02 -0.62 -3.25
C VAL A 152 14.29 -0.57 -2.40
N LEU A 153 14.20 -0.06 -1.16
CA LEU A 153 15.30 -0.09 -0.21
C LEU A 153 15.70 -1.51 0.19
N ALA A 154 14.74 -2.44 0.33
CA ALA A 154 15.04 -3.83 0.64
C ALA A 154 15.73 -4.56 -0.51
N ALA A 155 15.48 -4.15 -1.76
CA ALA A 155 16.16 -4.65 -2.96
C ALA A 155 17.62 -4.16 -3.08
N ASP A 156 18.04 -3.21 -2.26
CA ASP A 156 19.38 -2.59 -2.25
C ASP A 156 19.79 -1.97 -3.57
N VAL A 157 18.83 -1.34 -4.25
CA VAL A 157 18.99 -0.77 -5.58
C VAL A 157 20.11 0.26 -5.62
N GLN A 158 21.03 0.08 -6.56
CA GLN A 158 22.12 1.00 -6.87
C GLN A 158 21.95 1.60 -8.26
N LEU A 159 22.69 2.68 -8.54
CA LEU A 159 22.72 3.30 -9.87
C LEU A 159 23.23 2.29 -10.90
N GLY A 160 22.43 2.04 -11.94
CA GLY A 160 22.75 1.13 -13.05
C GLY A 160 22.31 -0.32 -12.84
N ASP A 161 21.77 -0.68 -11.68
CA ASP A 161 21.22 -2.02 -11.44
C ASP A 161 20.07 -2.33 -12.39
N ARG A 162 19.94 -3.60 -12.74
CA ARG A 162 18.80 -4.14 -13.47
C ARG A 162 17.82 -4.77 -12.49
N LEU A 163 16.61 -4.25 -12.48
CA LEU A 163 15.56 -4.66 -11.55
C LEU A 163 14.32 -5.16 -12.30
N VAL A 164 13.72 -6.25 -11.84
CA VAL A 164 12.44 -6.74 -12.33
C VAL A 164 11.37 -6.55 -11.26
N VAL A 165 10.28 -5.83 -11.58
CA VAL A 165 9.16 -5.58 -10.65
C VAL A 165 7.94 -6.37 -11.12
N PHE A 166 7.52 -7.35 -10.32
CA PHE A 166 6.36 -8.20 -10.56
C PHE A 166 5.12 -7.65 -9.86
N GLY A 167 4.04 -7.50 -10.61
CA GLY A 167 2.80 -6.91 -10.14
C GLY A 167 2.82 -5.38 -10.21
N GLN A 168 2.05 -4.83 -11.16
CA GLN A 168 1.91 -3.39 -11.40
C GLN A 168 0.53 -2.89 -10.90
N GLY A 169 0.17 -3.30 -9.67
CA GLY A 169 -0.85 -2.63 -8.89
C GLY A 169 -0.33 -1.27 -8.38
N VAL A 170 -1.09 -0.60 -7.53
CA VAL A 170 -0.72 0.74 -7.01
C VAL A 170 0.69 0.75 -6.42
N ILE A 171 1.01 -0.20 -5.53
CA ILE A 171 2.33 -0.27 -4.88
C ILE A 171 3.42 -0.63 -5.90
N GLY A 172 3.13 -1.52 -6.86
CA GLY A 172 4.08 -1.92 -7.90
C GLY A 172 4.45 -0.78 -8.84
N LEU A 173 3.48 0.00 -9.28
CA LEU A 173 3.72 1.18 -10.11
C LEU A 173 4.54 2.25 -9.36
N LEU A 174 4.23 2.47 -8.07
CA LEU A 174 5.04 3.37 -7.24
C LEU A 174 6.45 2.84 -7.00
N ALA A 175 6.63 1.52 -6.79
CA ALA A 175 7.94 0.89 -6.65
C ALA A 175 8.75 0.99 -7.95
N THR A 176 8.12 0.75 -9.10
CA THR A 176 8.72 0.94 -10.43
C THR A 176 9.24 2.37 -10.58
N ARG A 177 8.41 3.39 -10.27
CA ARG A 177 8.84 4.79 -10.36
C ARG A 177 9.98 5.11 -9.39
N LEU A 178 9.90 4.66 -8.15
CA LEU A 178 10.92 4.90 -7.13
C LEU A 178 12.25 4.22 -7.48
N ALA A 179 12.22 3.01 -8.05
CA ALA A 179 13.42 2.32 -8.52
C ALA A 179 14.09 3.07 -9.69
N VAL A 180 13.30 3.54 -10.65
CA VAL A 180 13.80 4.41 -11.75
C VAL A 180 14.44 5.69 -11.19
N LEU A 181 13.78 6.35 -10.23
CA LEU A 181 14.34 7.53 -9.56
C LEU A 181 15.60 7.23 -8.74
N SER A 182 15.80 5.98 -8.33
CA SER A 182 17.03 5.50 -7.67
C SER A 182 18.14 5.14 -8.65
N GLY A 183 17.86 5.22 -9.96
CA GLY A 183 18.84 4.98 -11.02
C GLY A 183 18.90 3.56 -11.56
N ALA A 184 17.93 2.71 -11.23
CA ALA A 184 17.83 1.37 -11.79
C ALA A 184 17.25 1.37 -13.21
N HIS A 185 17.68 0.40 -14.01
CA HIS A 185 17.01 -0.03 -15.22
C HIS A 185 15.90 -1.01 -14.84
N VAL A 186 14.63 -0.65 -15.08
CA VAL A 186 13.49 -1.41 -14.58
C VAL A 186 12.75 -2.12 -15.70
N ALA A 187 12.53 -3.43 -15.53
CA ALA A 187 11.53 -4.19 -16.28
C ALA A 187 10.31 -4.43 -15.38
N ALA A 188 9.11 -4.16 -15.90
CA ALA A 188 7.85 -4.30 -15.19
C ALA A 188 7.01 -5.47 -15.74
N VAL A 189 6.46 -6.28 -14.84
CA VAL A 189 5.68 -7.48 -15.20
C VAL A 189 4.27 -7.38 -14.63
N ASP A 190 3.26 -7.51 -15.48
CA ASP A 190 1.86 -7.62 -15.08
C ASP A 190 1.03 -8.29 -16.18
N GLY A 191 -0.01 -9.06 -15.81
CA GLY A 191 -0.94 -9.66 -16.76
C GLY A 191 -1.86 -8.64 -17.46
N ILE A 192 -2.07 -7.47 -16.86
CA ILE A 192 -3.00 -6.47 -17.36
C ILE A 192 -2.25 -5.45 -18.22
N ARG A 193 -2.60 -5.37 -19.49
CA ARG A 193 -1.94 -4.50 -20.47
C ARG A 193 -1.89 -3.03 -20.03
N ARG A 194 -3.02 -2.48 -19.55
CA ARG A 194 -3.10 -1.09 -19.08
C ARG A 194 -2.09 -0.80 -17.98
N ARG A 195 -1.87 -1.73 -17.05
CA ARG A 195 -0.89 -1.57 -15.97
C ARG A 195 0.55 -1.58 -16.48
N ARG A 196 0.84 -2.38 -17.50
CA ARG A 196 2.14 -2.35 -18.20
C ARG A 196 2.37 -1.02 -18.92
N GLU A 197 1.34 -0.45 -19.56
CA GLU A 197 1.40 0.87 -20.20
C GLU A 197 1.66 1.98 -19.18
N LEU A 198 1.03 1.94 -18.00
CA LEU A 198 1.31 2.85 -16.90
C LEU A 198 2.75 2.69 -16.38
N ALA A 199 3.25 1.45 -16.25
CA ALA A 199 4.62 1.19 -15.83
C ALA A 199 5.65 1.79 -16.81
N ALA A 200 5.42 1.69 -18.12
CA ALA A 200 6.23 2.38 -19.12
C ALA A 200 6.19 3.91 -18.95
N GLY A 201 5.01 4.49 -18.68
CA GLY A 201 4.85 5.90 -18.36
C GLY A 201 5.58 6.33 -17.06
N PHE A 202 5.77 5.42 -16.11
CA PHE A 202 6.56 5.64 -14.90
C PHE A 202 8.07 5.38 -15.10
N GLY A 203 8.48 5.03 -16.31
CA GLY A 203 9.89 4.93 -16.70
C GLY A 203 10.45 3.50 -16.72
N ALA A 204 9.61 2.47 -16.70
CA ALA A 204 10.07 1.11 -16.97
C ALA A 204 10.60 1.01 -18.42
N GLU A 205 11.82 0.50 -18.58
CA GLU A 205 12.47 0.34 -19.90
C GLU A 205 11.91 -0.85 -20.69
N ALA A 206 11.42 -1.86 -19.98
CA ALA A 206 10.75 -3.02 -20.55
C ALA A 206 9.47 -3.35 -19.80
N THR A 207 8.46 -3.84 -20.50
CA THR A 207 7.22 -4.31 -19.87
C THR A 207 6.83 -5.66 -20.45
N TRP A 208 6.52 -6.64 -19.58
CA TRP A 208 6.26 -8.01 -20.00
C TRP A 208 4.93 -8.52 -19.45
N ASP A 209 4.30 -9.39 -20.24
CA ASP A 209 3.19 -10.21 -19.77
C ASP A 209 3.68 -11.29 -18.80
N VAL A 210 2.79 -11.87 -18.01
CA VAL A 210 3.10 -12.90 -17.00
C VAL A 210 3.38 -14.28 -17.59
N ALA A 211 3.06 -14.50 -18.87
CA ALA A 211 3.18 -15.81 -19.53
C ALA A 211 3.90 -15.74 -20.90
N PRO A 212 5.11 -15.16 -21.00
CA PRO A 212 5.90 -15.24 -22.21
C PRO A 212 6.39 -16.68 -22.44
N GLU A 213 6.76 -17.02 -23.68
CA GLU A 213 7.39 -18.29 -23.99
C GLU A 213 8.68 -18.48 -23.14
N GLY A 214 8.84 -19.61 -22.49
CA GLY A 214 9.96 -19.90 -21.58
C GLY A 214 9.83 -19.28 -20.19
N GLY A 215 8.81 -18.45 -19.94
CA GLY A 215 8.58 -17.75 -18.67
C GLY A 215 9.33 -16.43 -18.54
N VAL A 216 8.89 -15.60 -17.60
CA VAL A 216 9.48 -14.27 -17.33
C VAL A 216 10.93 -14.38 -16.89
N GLY A 217 11.29 -15.42 -16.13
CA GLY A 217 12.67 -15.63 -15.67
C GLY A 217 13.67 -15.76 -16.82
N ALA A 218 13.30 -16.50 -17.90
CA ALA A 218 14.15 -16.63 -19.07
C ALA A 218 14.29 -15.28 -19.82
N LEU A 219 13.19 -14.58 -19.98
CA LEU A 219 13.17 -13.27 -20.62
C LEU A 219 14.00 -12.23 -19.85
N ALA A 220 13.88 -12.22 -18.52
CA ALA A 220 14.67 -11.34 -17.65
C ALA A 220 16.18 -11.64 -17.78
N ARG A 221 16.57 -12.90 -17.79
CA ARG A 221 17.98 -13.31 -17.97
C ARG A 221 18.54 -12.87 -19.32
N GLN A 222 17.74 -12.95 -20.38
CA GLN A 222 18.12 -12.46 -21.70
C GLN A 222 18.31 -10.93 -21.68
N TRP A 223 17.35 -10.19 -21.10
CA TRP A 223 17.40 -8.73 -21.02
C TRP A 223 18.56 -8.23 -20.17
N CYS A 224 18.88 -8.92 -19.06
CA CYS A 224 19.97 -8.57 -18.15
C CYS A 224 21.34 -9.12 -18.57
N GLY A 225 21.41 -10.06 -19.52
CA GLY A 225 22.67 -10.72 -19.85
C GLY A 225 23.17 -11.70 -18.80
N GLY A 226 22.27 -12.36 -18.05
CA GLY A 226 22.63 -13.37 -17.05
C GLY A 226 21.75 -13.44 -15.81
N GLY A 227 20.91 -12.45 -15.62
CA GLY A 227 19.96 -12.31 -14.52
C GLY A 227 19.95 -10.89 -13.94
N ALA A 228 18.86 -10.50 -13.33
CA ALA A 228 18.70 -9.21 -12.69
C ALA A 228 19.50 -9.15 -11.37
N ASP A 229 19.95 -7.96 -10.97
CA ASP A 229 20.59 -7.74 -9.68
C ASP A 229 19.61 -8.00 -8.54
N ALA A 230 18.35 -7.57 -8.72
CA ALA A 230 17.27 -7.86 -7.80
C ALA A 230 15.91 -7.99 -8.52
N ALA A 231 14.94 -8.58 -7.82
CA ALA A 231 13.54 -8.57 -8.21
C ALA A 231 12.66 -8.16 -7.02
N ILE A 232 11.56 -7.44 -7.29
CA ILE A 232 10.55 -7.10 -6.29
C ILE A 232 9.24 -7.74 -6.70
N GLU A 233 8.65 -8.55 -5.82
CA GLU A 233 7.37 -9.21 -6.04
C GLU A 233 6.29 -8.54 -5.18
N LEU A 234 5.29 -7.94 -5.83
CA LEU A 234 4.22 -7.13 -5.23
C LEU A 234 2.81 -7.61 -5.58
N SER A 235 2.69 -8.69 -6.36
CA SER A 235 1.38 -9.25 -6.69
C SER A 235 0.82 -10.16 -5.59
N GLY A 236 1.67 -10.71 -4.73
CA GLY A 236 1.30 -11.73 -3.74
C GLY A 236 0.98 -13.09 -4.37
N ASN A 237 1.42 -13.33 -5.60
CA ASN A 237 1.18 -14.56 -6.32
C ASN A 237 2.43 -15.46 -6.28
N TYR A 238 2.29 -16.70 -5.80
CA TYR A 238 3.42 -17.63 -5.70
C TYR A 238 4.05 -18.00 -7.05
N ARG A 239 3.28 -17.96 -8.16
CA ARG A 239 3.84 -18.15 -9.51
C ARG A 239 4.72 -16.97 -9.91
N ALA A 240 4.30 -15.75 -9.59
CA ALA A 240 5.10 -14.56 -9.81
C ALA A 240 6.36 -14.56 -8.93
N LEU A 241 6.26 -15.01 -7.67
CA LEU A 241 7.42 -15.19 -6.80
C LEU A 241 8.40 -16.22 -7.36
N HIS A 242 7.91 -17.32 -7.93
CA HIS A 242 8.76 -18.31 -8.60
C HIS A 242 9.49 -17.70 -9.81
N GLU A 243 8.78 -16.96 -10.66
CA GLU A 243 9.41 -16.27 -11.79
C GLU A 243 10.39 -15.17 -11.34
N ALA A 244 10.13 -14.49 -10.22
CA ALA A 244 11.07 -13.55 -9.63
C ALA A 244 12.38 -14.26 -9.19
N ILE A 245 12.29 -15.44 -8.60
CA ILE A 245 13.45 -16.27 -8.25
C ILE A 245 14.26 -16.65 -9.50
N ARG A 246 13.58 -17.02 -10.59
CA ARG A 246 14.20 -17.38 -11.87
C ARG A 246 14.87 -16.20 -12.58
N SER A 247 14.38 -14.97 -12.29
CA SER A 247 14.83 -13.74 -12.95
C SER A 247 16.17 -13.22 -12.47
N VAL A 248 16.53 -13.47 -11.22
CA VAL A 248 17.72 -12.87 -10.61
C VAL A 248 19.00 -13.65 -10.93
N ALA A 249 20.12 -12.96 -10.86
CA ALA A 249 21.45 -13.55 -11.01
C ALA A 249 21.79 -14.50 -9.84
N THR A 250 22.93 -15.17 -9.93
CA THR A 250 23.47 -15.93 -8.80
C THR A 250 23.71 -15.02 -7.60
N GLU A 251 23.24 -15.44 -6.42
CA GLU A 251 23.24 -14.66 -5.16
C GLU A 251 22.36 -13.39 -5.22
N GLY A 252 21.55 -13.23 -6.26
CA GLY A 252 20.60 -12.13 -6.39
C GLY A 252 19.54 -12.12 -5.29
N THR A 253 18.88 -10.99 -5.13
CA THR A 253 17.87 -10.78 -4.08
C THR A 253 16.48 -10.68 -4.67
N VAL A 254 15.53 -11.43 -4.12
CA VAL A 254 14.10 -11.30 -4.37
C VAL A 254 13.43 -10.69 -3.14
N VAL A 255 12.81 -9.53 -3.31
CA VAL A 255 12.02 -8.87 -2.26
C VAL A 255 10.57 -9.31 -2.37
N ALA A 256 10.13 -10.17 -1.44
CA ALA A 256 8.75 -10.62 -1.34
C ALA A 256 7.94 -9.59 -0.54
N SER A 257 7.28 -8.68 -1.24
CA SER A 257 6.48 -7.58 -0.66
C SER A 257 4.98 -7.78 -0.83
N GLY A 258 4.55 -8.71 -1.68
CA GLY A 258 3.16 -9.08 -1.84
C GLY A 258 2.59 -9.73 -0.57
N PHE A 259 1.27 -9.66 -0.39
CA PHE A 259 0.58 -10.37 0.68
C PHE A 259 0.12 -11.74 0.18
N TYR A 260 0.93 -12.77 0.43
CA TYR A 260 0.69 -14.11 -0.06
C TYR A 260 -0.40 -14.82 0.75
N GLN A 261 -1.32 -15.46 0.05
CA GLN A 261 -2.41 -16.23 0.63
C GLN A 261 -2.44 -17.65 0.07
N GLY A 262 -2.90 -18.61 0.87
CA GLY A 262 -2.99 -20.01 0.46
C GLY A 262 -1.66 -20.76 0.42
N GLY A 263 -1.64 -21.89 -0.28
CA GLY A 263 -0.48 -22.77 -0.39
C GLY A 263 0.55 -22.29 -1.42
N ALA A 264 1.82 -22.66 -1.20
CA ALA A 264 2.95 -22.26 -2.03
C ALA A 264 3.32 -23.33 -3.11
N ASP A 265 2.36 -24.08 -3.61
CA ASP A 265 2.58 -25.22 -4.52
C ASP A 265 3.28 -24.84 -5.84
N ALA A 266 3.24 -23.55 -6.21
CA ALA A 266 3.94 -23.07 -7.39
C ALA A 266 5.44 -22.86 -7.20
N LEU A 267 5.94 -22.85 -5.97
CA LEU A 267 7.37 -22.64 -5.71
C LEU A 267 8.19 -23.93 -5.91
N ARG A 268 9.29 -23.80 -6.63
CA ARG A 268 10.23 -24.88 -6.91
C ARG A 268 11.60 -24.56 -6.28
N LEU A 269 11.69 -24.65 -4.95
CA LEU A 269 12.90 -24.24 -4.22
C LEU A 269 14.12 -25.15 -4.47
N GLY A 270 13.94 -26.37 -4.99
CA GLY A 270 15.02 -27.25 -5.41
C GLY A 270 15.68 -26.89 -6.75
N GLU A 271 15.11 -25.92 -7.48
CA GLU A 271 15.58 -25.48 -8.80
C GLU A 271 16.47 -24.21 -8.67
N GLU A 272 16.13 -23.13 -9.37
CA GLU A 272 16.96 -21.91 -9.45
C GLU A 272 17.23 -21.28 -8.07
N PHE A 273 16.30 -21.37 -7.12
CA PHE A 273 16.54 -20.87 -5.76
C PHE A 273 17.78 -21.54 -5.13
N HIS A 274 17.82 -22.87 -5.16
CA HIS A 274 18.92 -23.65 -4.59
C HIS A 274 20.23 -23.47 -5.38
N HIS A 275 20.17 -23.66 -6.70
CA HIS A 275 21.35 -23.68 -7.56
C HIS A 275 22.02 -22.31 -7.71
N ASN A 276 21.22 -21.23 -7.72
CA ASN A 276 21.73 -19.86 -7.82
C ASN A 276 21.91 -19.17 -6.46
N ARG A 277 21.67 -19.87 -5.34
CA ARG A 277 21.80 -19.32 -3.96
C ARG A 277 21.02 -18.00 -3.78
N VAL A 278 19.80 -17.94 -4.33
CA VAL A 278 18.94 -16.76 -4.30
C VAL A 278 18.54 -16.42 -2.87
N ARG A 279 18.56 -15.15 -2.53
CA ARG A 279 18.05 -14.64 -1.25
C ARG A 279 16.62 -14.16 -1.42
N ILE A 280 15.71 -14.58 -0.53
CA ILE A 280 14.34 -14.05 -0.45
C ILE A 280 14.23 -13.26 0.86
N VAL A 281 13.85 -12.01 0.76
CA VAL A 281 13.67 -11.11 1.91
C VAL A 281 12.26 -10.52 1.93
N ALA A 282 11.68 -10.37 3.12
CA ALA A 282 10.40 -9.68 3.29
C ALA A 282 10.65 -8.18 3.52
N SER A 283 9.76 -7.32 2.99
CA SER A 283 9.80 -5.87 3.20
C SER A 283 8.53 -5.34 3.87
N GLN A 284 8.01 -6.06 4.85
CA GLN A 284 6.83 -5.63 5.60
C GLN A 284 7.11 -4.30 6.29
N ILE A 285 6.17 -3.34 6.15
CA ILE A 285 6.34 -1.92 6.53
C ILE A 285 6.48 -1.66 8.04
N GLY A 286 6.32 -2.67 8.90
CA GLY A 286 6.61 -2.57 10.34
C GLY A 286 8.10 -2.37 10.67
N GLY A 287 8.99 -2.48 9.67
CA GLY A 287 10.41 -2.21 9.79
C GLY A 287 11.05 -1.83 8.48
N THR A 288 12.24 -1.22 8.56
CA THR A 288 13.11 -0.93 7.43
C THR A 288 14.27 -1.93 7.39
N PRO A 289 14.95 -2.11 6.23
CA PRO A 289 16.09 -3.02 6.15
C PRO A 289 17.16 -2.71 7.20
N VAL A 290 17.53 -3.72 8.01
CA VAL A 290 18.45 -3.56 9.16
C VAL A 290 19.81 -2.96 8.75
N ARG A 291 20.30 -3.28 7.54
CA ARG A 291 21.55 -2.73 7.00
C ARG A 291 21.57 -1.21 6.87
N LEU A 292 20.40 -0.56 6.83
CA LEU A 292 20.27 0.89 6.72
C LEU A 292 20.37 1.60 8.09
N GLY A 293 20.36 0.83 9.18
CA GLY A 293 20.44 1.33 10.55
C GLY A 293 19.31 2.31 10.88
N ASP A 294 19.51 3.10 11.93
CA ASP A 294 18.54 4.10 12.39
C ASP A 294 18.35 5.27 11.42
N ARG A 295 19.18 5.35 10.38
CA ARG A 295 19.07 6.38 9.34
C ARG A 295 17.74 6.29 8.58
N TRP A 296 17.15 5.09 8.46
CA TRP A 296 15.86 4.87 7.85
C TRP A 296 14.86 4.35 8.88
N ASN A 297 13.71 4.98 8.90
CA ASN A 297 12.56 4.63 9.73
C ASN A 297 11.28 5.04 9.01
N HIS A 298 10.13 4.70 9.59
CA HIS A 298 8.83 4.99 9.00
C HIS A 298 8.62 6.48 8.68
N ALA A 299 9.01 7.37 9.59
CA ALA A 299 8.87 8.81 9.39
C ALA A 299 9.69 9.30 8.19
N ARG A 300 10.91 8.77 8.02
CA ARG A 300 11.75 9.11 6.86
C ARG A 300 11.18 8.57 5.56
N LEU A 301 10.59 7.36 5.54
CA LEU A 301 9.92 6.82 4.35
C LEU A 301 8.80 7.76 3.88
N LEU A 302 7.92 8.17 4.80
CA LEU A 302 6.81 9.10 4.52
C LEU A 302 7.33 10.46 4.02
N ARG A 303 8.34 11.03 4.69
CA ARG A 303 8.93 12.32 4.31
C ARG A 303 9.55 12.27 2.92
N VAL A 304 10.36 11.26 2.61
CA VAL A 304 11.01 11.13 1.30
C VAL A 304 9.98 10.96 0.20
N PHE A 305 8.94 10.15 0.41
CA PHE A 305 7.86 10.01 -0.55
C PHE A 305 7.10 11.33 -0.75
N GLY A 306 6.77 12.03 0.33
CA GLY A 306 6.12 13.34 0.27
C GLY A 306 6.94 14.40 -0.47
N GLU A 307 8.27 14.39 -0.33
CA GLU A 307 9.18 15.24 -1.10
C GLU A 307 9.09 14.96 -2.61
N GLN A 308 8.90 13.69 -3.01
CA GLN A 308 8.72 13.35 -4.42
C GLN A 308 7.37 13.82 -4.97
N LEU A 309 6.29 13.73 -4.16
CA LEU A 309 4.99 14.30 -4.52
C LEU A 309 5.09 15.84 -4.69
N SER A 310 5.68 16.53 -3.72
CA SER A 310 5.81 17.99 -3.73
C SER A 310 6.65 18.51 -4.91
N ARG A 311 7.65 17.73 -5.35
CA ARG A 311 8.48 18.04 -6.52
C ARG A 311 7.82 17.66 -7.85
N GLY A 312 6.68 16.98 -7.83
CA GLY A 312 6.04 16.45 -9.03
C GLY A 312 6.83 15.32 -9.73
N THR A 313 7.87 14.77 -9.09
CA THR A 313 8.63 13.63 -9.64
C THR A 313 7.86 12.33 -9.57
N ILE A 314 6.91 12.24 -8.64
CA ILE A 314 5.87 11.21 -8.60
C ILE A 314 4.52 11.91 -8.77
N GLN A 315 3.77 11.53 -9.79
CA GLN A 315 2.44 12.03 -10.09
C GLN A 315 1.45 10.86 -10.03
N PRO A 316 0.81 10.60 -8.87
CA PRO A 316 -0.03 9.42 -8.69
C PRO A 316 -1.43 9.57 -9.28
N GLY A 317 -1.81 10.73 -9.81
CA GLY A 317 -3.13 10.98 -10.39
C GLY A 317 -3.63 9.88 -11.33
N PRO A 318 -2.82 9.39 -12.30
CA PRO A 318 -3.23 8.31 -13.21
C PRO A 318 -3.55 6.97 -12.51
N LEU A 319 -3.16 6.80 -11.24
CA LEU A 319 -3.47 5.61 -10.45
C LEU A 319 -4.88 5.65 -9.84
N VAL A 320 -5.44 6.83 -9.64
CA VAL A 320 -6.82 6.98 -9.12
C VAL A 320 -7.78 6.67 -10.26
N THR A 321 -8.45 5.53 -10.16
CA THR A 321 -9.43 5.10 -11.18
C THR A 321 -10.86 5.44 -10.80
N ASP A 322 -11.16 5.44 -9.50
CA ASP A 322 -12.51 5.66 -9.00
C ASP A 322 -12.46 6.54 -7.74
N ILE A 323 -13.30 7.56 -7.70
CA ILE A 323 -13.62 8.33 -6.48
C ILE A 323 -15.11 8.14 -6.26
N VAL A 324 -15.48 7.49 -5.17
CA VAL A 324 -16.86 7.14 -4.88
C VAL A 324 -17.25 7.61 -3.48
N ASP A 325 -18.53 7.89 -3.27
CA ASP A 325 -19.02 8.22 -1.94
C ASP A 325 -18.95 6.99 -1.03
N ALA A 326 -18.64 7.20 0.24
CA ALA A 326 -18.35 6.14 1.20
C ALA A 326 -19.53 5.16 1.41
N ASP A 327 -20.76 5.59 1.14
CA ASP A 327 -21.97 4.75 1.18
C ASP A 327 -21.97 3.65 0.09
N GLN A 328 -21.17 3.82 -0.97
CA GLN A 328 -21.03 2.84 -2.06
C GLN A 328 -19.97 1.77 -1.78
N VAL A 329 -19.41 1.73 -0.57
CA VAL A 329 -18.30 0.83 -0.21
C VAL A 329 -18.60 -0.64 -0.51
N GLY A 330 -19.83 -1.10 -0.36
CA GLY A 330 -20.23 -2.47 -0.69
C GLY A 330 -20.01 -2.81 -2.17
N ALA A 331 -20.41 -1.92 -3.08
CA ALA A 331 -20.19 -2.08 -4.51
C ALA A 331 -18.69 -2.02 -4.88
N VAL A 332 -17.92 -1.16 -4.19
CA VAL A 332 -16.47 -1.06 -4.38
C VAL A 332 -15.78 -2.39 -4.07
N PHE A 333 -16.04 -3.00 -2.91
CA PHE A 333 -15.41 -4.26 -2.55
C PHE A 333 -15.85 -5.42 -3.44
N ALA A 334 -17.11 -5.47 -3.85
CA ALA A 334 -17.60 -6.47 -4.82
C ALA A 334 -16.89 -6.33 -6.18
N LYS A 335 -16.70 -5.10 -6.69
CA LYS A 335 -15.95 -4.81 -7.92
C LYS A 335 -14.49 -5.24 -7.83
N LEU A 336 -13.82 -4.91 -6.71
CA LEU A 336 -12.43 -5.28 -6.46
C LEU A 336 -12.27 -6.80 -6.33
N ASP A 337 -13.21 -7.47 -5.67
CA ASP A 337 -13.19 -8.93 -5.49
C ASP A 337 -13.40 -9.69 -6.81
N ALA A 338 -14.21 -9.13 -7.71
CA ALA A 338 -14.38 -9.64 -9.07
C ALA A 338 -13.13 -9.49 -9.95
N GLY A 339 -12.11 -8.75 -9.49
CA GLY A 339 -10.83 -8.59 -10.19
C GLY A 339 -10.91 -7.70 -11.42
N ASP A 340 -11.72 -6.64 -11.39
CA ASP A 340 -11.85 -5.70 -12.50
C ASP A 340 -10.46 -5.17 -12.94
N PRO A 341 -10.04 -5.42 -14.19
CA PRO A 341 -8.70 -5.07 -14.68
C PRO A 341 -8.47 -3.56 -14.79
N ASP A 342 -9.53 -2.78 -14.91
CA ASP A 342 -9.45 -1.34 -15.07
C ASP A 342 -9.36 -0.59 -13.74
N THR A 343 -9.61 -1.28 -12.62
CA THR A 343 -9.54 -0.69 -11.29
C THR A 343 -8.12 -0.79 -10.71
N LEU A 344 -7.60 0.36 -10.22
CA LEU A 344 -6.34 0.48 -9.50
C LEU A 344 -6.58 1.03 -8.10
N GLN A 345 -6.51 2.36 -7.92
CA GLN A 345 -6.79 3.00 -6.65
C GLN A 345 -8.23 3.49 -6.62
N VAL A 346 -9.03 2.87 -5.77
CA VAL A 346 -10.33 3.41 -5.39
C VAL A 346 -10.16 4.30 -4.16
N VAL A 347 -10.80 5.44 -4.19
CA VAL A 347 -10.82 6.40 -3.07
C VAL A 347 -12.25 6.60 -2.61
N LEU A 348 -12.51 6.33 -1.35
CA LEU A 348 -13.77 6.66 -0.69
C LEU A 348 -13.76 8.15 -0.33
N ARG A 349 -14.78 8.87 -0.77
CA ARG A 349 -15.02 10.27 -0.40
C ARG A 349 -16.01 10.31 0.76
N PHE A 350 -15.63 11.06 1.82
CA PHE A 350 -16.49 11.37 2.94
C PHE A 350 -16.98 12.81 2.82
N ASP A 351 -16.29 13.76 3.43
CA ASP A 351 -16.71 15.18 3.53
C ASP A 351 -15.70 16.12 2.84
N ALA A 352 -15.23 15.73 1.65
CA ALA A 352 -14.29 16.57 0.91
C ALA A 352 -14.95 17.89 0.47
N PRO A 353 -14.21 19.02 0.54
CA PRO A 353 -14.72 20.30 0.02
C PRO A 353 -15.04 20.17 -1.48
N GLU A 354 -16.15 20.73 -1.91
CA GLU A 354 -16.46 20.87 -3.33
C GLU A 354 -15.42 21.81 -3.96
N GLY A 355 -14.44 21.30 -4.69
CA GLY A 355 -13.44 22.15 -5.33
C GLY A 355 -12.16 21.48 -5.81
N GLY A 356 -11.98 20.20 -5.62
CA GLY A 356 -10.81 19.44 -6.09
C GLY A 356 -10.89 18.99 -7.56
N ARG A 357 -11.41 19.82 -8.46
CA ARG A 357 -11.30 19.62 -9.92
C ARG A 357 -10.63 20.86 -10.50
N GLN A 358 -9.33 20.85 -10.61
CA GLN A 358 -8.60 21.63 -11.60
C GLN A 358 -7.61 20.74 -12.33
#